data_b1c23fafa697b63a5d354fbfbd06751c
#
_entry.id   b1c23fafa697b63a5d354fbfbd06751c
#
_cell.length_a   1.000
_cell.length_b   1.000
_cell.length_c   1.000
_cell.angle_alpha   90.00
_cell.angle_beta   90.00
_cell.angle_gamma   90.00
#
_symmetry.space_group_name_H-M   'P 1'
#
loop_
_entity.id
_entity.type
_entity.pdbx_description
1 polymer ?
#
loop_
_entity_poly.entity_id
_entity_poly.type
_entity_poly.pdbx_seq_one_letter_code
_entity_poly.pdbx_strand_id
1 'polypeptide(L)'
;MKIFLSRFLIIFFTLFFVSKSTFATHIVGGDFKVTMTNNGATSSNYDIQLRLYRDDVNGIVNMPSTVTIGIYQIGTNILETTKVLYLDNNIGTIVPLGDACFSPNPAVIRVEEGVYNGLTSTVLPNFSMGYYIQYQTCCRNASVTNLADPDNDGISIFAIIPDPALGQNSSPDFGNYPNDAY
;
A
#
# COMPACT_ATOMS: atom_id res chain seq x y z
N MET A 1 5.21 -44.41 30.80
CA MET A 1 4.24 -44.06 29.76
C MET A 1 3.34 -42.89 30.13
N LYS A 2 2.77 -42.79 31.34
CA LYS A 2 1.89 -41.66 31.75
C LYS A 2 2.57 -40.30 31.80
N ILE A 3 3.83 -40.23 32.21
CA ILE A 3 4.59 -38.95 32.32
C ILE A 3 4.94 -38.38 30.93
N PHE A 4 5.21 -39.22 29.95
CA PHE A 4 5.50 -38.84 28.58
C PHE A 4 4.27 -38.25 27.87
N LEU A 5 3.11 -38.87 28.09
CA LEU A 5 1.83 -38.42 27.54
C LEU A 5 1.42 -37.05 28.11
N SER A 6 1.63 -36.84 29.42
CA SER A 6 1.33 -35.58 30.09
C SER A 6 2.21 -34.42 29.58
N ARG A 7 3.52 -34.66 29.37
CA ARG A 7 4.42 -33.65 28.81
C ARG A 7 4.10 -33.33 27.36
N PHE A 8 3.74 -34.31 26.56
CA PHE A 8 3.32 -34.12 25.17
C PHE A 8 2.03 -33.28 25.08
N LEU A 9 1.07 -33.54 25.98
CA LEU A 9 -0.20 -32.82 26.05
C LEU A 9 0.04 -31.31 26.41
N ILE A 10 0.95 -31.05 27.33
CA ILE A 10 1.29 -29.66 27.77
C ILE A 10 1.95 -28.90 26.61
N ILE A 11 2.90 -29.51 25.89
CA ILE A 11 3.56 -28.90 24.75
C ILE A 11 2.56 -28.67 23.61
N PHE A 12 1.66 -29.59 23.34
CA PHE A 12 0.62 -29.44 22.34
C PHE A 12 -0.35 -28.30 22.70
N PHE A 13 -0.72 -28.17 23.96
CA PHE A 13 -1.61 -27.12 24.43
C PHE A 13 -0.94 -25.73 24.40
N THR A 14 0.35 -25.63 24.70
CA THR A 14 1.09 -24.35 24.61
C THR A 14 1.27 -23.87 23.17
N LEU A 15 1.37 -24.76 22.21
CA LEU A 15 1.43 -24.40 20.78
C LEU A 15 0.11 -23.82 20.24
N PHE A 16 -1.02 -24.14 20.84
CA PHE A 16 -2.33 -23.60 20.45
C PHE A 16 -2.57 -22.16 20.93
N PHE A 17 -1.83 -21.67 21.92
CA PHE A 17 -2.00 -20.31 22.46
C PHE A 17 -1.12 -19.25 21.81
N VAL A 18 -0.34 -19.59 20.77
CA VAL A 18 0.39 -18.59 19.97
C VAL A 18 -0.52 -18.07 18.85
N SER A 19 -1.69 -17.55 19.23
CA SER A 19 -2.49 -16.73 18.31
C SER A 19 -1.75 -15.41 18.11
N LYS A 20 -1.16 -15.23 16.95
CA LYS A 20 -0.68 -13.90 16.54
C LYS A 20 -1.90 -13.02 16.33
N SER A 21 -2.09 -12.03 17.19
CA SER A 21 -3.04 -10.97 16.94
C SER A 21 -2.53 -10.21 15.70
N THR A 22 -3.14 -10.43 14.56
CA THR A 22 -2.94 -9.58 13.37
C THR A 22 -3.69 -8.29 13.62
N PHE A 23 -2.99 -7.23 13.97
CA PHE A 23 -3.60 -5.92 14.09
C PHE A 23 -3.85 -5.38 12.69
N ALA A 24 -5.10 -5.09 12.37
CA ALA A 24 -5.48 -4.39 11.15
C ALA A 24 -4.85 -3.00 11.13
N THR A 25 -4.20 -2.64 10.04
CA THR A 25 -3.55 -1.32 9.89
C THR A 25 -4.54 -0.18 9.66
N HIS A 26 -5.83 -0.47 9.51
CA HIS A 26 -6.90 0.49 9.25
C HIS A 26 -6.63 1.37 8.02
N ILE A 27 -5.93 0.83 7.03
CA ILE A 27 -5.73 1.50 5.75
C ILE A 27 -7.07 1.57 5.03
N VAL A 28 -7.48 2.78 4.69
CA VAL A 28 -8.75 3.06 4.00
C VAL A 28 -8.56 3.23 2.49
N GLY A 29 -7.34 3.54 2.05
CA GLY A 29 -7.01 3.70 0.64
C GLY A 29 -5.56 4.09 0.43
N GLY A 30 -5.22 4.38 -0.81
CA GLY A 30 -3.91 4.87 -1.22
C GLY A 30 -3.81 5.05 -2.71
N ASP A 31 -2.74 5.69 -3.15
CA ASP A 31 -2.42 5.92 -4.55
C ASP A 31 -0.92 5.88 -4.81
N PHE A 32 -0.55 5.64 -6.06
CA PHE A 32 0.82 5.73 -6.52
C PHE A 32 1.03 6.98 -7.37
N LYS A 33 2.15 7.67 -7.15
CA LYS A 33 2.72 8.62 -8.09
C LYS A 33 4.00 8.03 -8.64
N VAL A 34 4.07 7.90 -9.96
CA VAL A 34 5.23 7.37 -10.68
C VAL A 34 5.72 8.42 -11.65
N THR A 35 6.98 8.83 -11.50
CA THR A 35 7.60 9.85 -12.34
C THR A 35 8.81 9.27 -13.04
N MET A 36 8.84 9.31 -14.36
CA MET A 36 10.03 8.93 -15.11
C MET A 36 11.10 10.03 -14.94
N THR A 37 12.28 9.64 -14.50
CA THR A 37 13.41 10.56 -14.28
C THR A 37 14.44 10.48 -15.40
N ASN A 38 14.50 9.35 -16.11
CA ASN A 38 15.36 9.17 -17.26
C ASN A 38 14.76 8.16 -18.23
N ASN A 39 14.79 8.45 -19.53
CA ASN A 39 14.38 7.57 -20.60
C ASN A 39 15.62 7.13 -21.39
N GLY A 40 16.04 5.87 -21.19
CA GLY A 40 17.20 5.31 -21.88
C GLY A 40 16.79 4.34 -23.00
N ALA A 41 17.76 4.02 -23.85
CA ALA A 41 17.52 3.16 -25.03
C ALA A 41 17.10 1.73 -24.66
N THR A 42 17.53 1.21 -23.51
CA THR A 42 17.25 -0.18 -23.07
C THR A 42 16.51 -0.27 -21.76
N SER A 43 16.49 0.81 -20.99
CA SER A 43 15.84 0.87 -19.68
C SER A 43 15.54 2.32 -19.30
N SER A 44 14.57 2.50 -18.45
CA SER A 44 14.15 3.82 -17.95
C SER A 44 14.14 3.84 -16.42
N ASN A 45 14.35 5.01 -15.84
CA ASN A 45 14.39 5.20 -14.39
C ASN A 45 13.13 5.88 -13.91
N TYR A 46 12.61 5.41 -12.78
CA TYR A 46 11.37 5.90 -12.19
C TYR A 46 11.54 6.20 -10.72
N ASP A 47 11.07 7.37 -10.30
CA ASP A 47 10.79 7.66 -8.91
C ASP A 47 9.38 7.23 -8.59
N ILE A 48 9.25 6.42 -7.55
CA ILE A 48 7.98 5.84 -7.15
C ILE A 48 7.66 6.32 -5.75
N GLN A 49 6.49 6.92 -5.60
CA GLN A 49 5.91 7.34 -4.34
C GLN A 49 4.60 6.58 -4.14
N LEU A 50 4.37 6.07 -2.94
CA LEU A 50 3.10 5.52 -2.49
C LEU A 50 2.54 6.42 -1.40
N ARG A 51 1.29 6.83 -1.52
CA ARG A 51 0.52 7.46 -0.44
C ARG A 51 -0.46 6.46 0.11
N LEU A 52 -0.49 6.33 1.41
CA LEU A 52 -1.46 5.50 2.13
C LEU A 52 -2.29 6.39 3.04
N TYR A 53 -3.56 6.09 3.12
CA TYR A 53 -4.52 6.78 3.97
C TYR A 53 -5.00 5.84 5.05
N ARG A 54 -4.90 6.26 6.31
CA ARG A 54 -5.30 5.50 7.49
C ARG A 54 -6.42 6.21 8.24
N ASP A 55 -7.35 5.44 8.77
CA ASP A 55 -8.32 5.96 9.75
C ASP A 55 -7.57 6.32 11.04
N ASP A 56 -7.48 7.63 11.35
CA ASP A 56 -6.79 8.14 12.53
C ASP A 56 -7.65 8.04 13.81
N VAL A 57 -8.95 7.90 13.66
CA VAL A 57 -9.89 7.84 14.81
C VAL A 57 -9.93 6.43 15.40
N ASN A 58 -10.04 5.42 14.55
CA ASN A 58 -10.21 4.03 14.96
C ASN A 58 -8.94 3.20 14.77
N GLY A 59 -7.95 3.73 14.05
CA GLY A 59 -6.70 3.05 13.77
C GLY A 59 -5.81 2.94 15.00
N ILE A 60 -5.63 1.72 15.52
CA ILE A 60 -4.80 1.45 16.70
C ILE A 60 -3.31 1.35 16.32
N VAL A 61 -3.02 0.91 15.10
CA VAL A 61 -1.65 0.67 14.63
C VAL A 61 -1.17 1.86 13.81
N ASN A 62 0.00 2.38 14.13
CA ASN A 62 0.63 3.48 13.38
C ASN A 62 1.00 3.04 11.96
N MET A 63 1.18 4.01 11.06
CA MET A 63 1.75 3.78 9.74
C MET A 63 3.08 3.04 9.85
N PRO A 64 3.32 1.99 9.05
CA PRO A 64 4.61 1.29 9.04
C PRO A 64 5.73 2.23 8.57
N SER A 65 6.91 2.12 9.15
CA SER A 65 8.07 2.93 8.72
C SER A 65 8.56 2.62 7.31
N THR A 66 8.24 1.42 6.81
CA THR A 66 8.60 0.97 5.46
C THR A 66 7.48 0.13 4.87
N VAL A 67 7.35 0.16 3.55
CA VAL A 67 6.48 -0.71 2.77
C VAL A 67 7.27 -1.34 1.63
N THR A 68 6.87 -2.54 1.22
CA THR A 68 7.47 -3.20 0.05
C THR A 68 6.43 -3.29 -1.05
N ILE A 69 6.80 -2.83 -2.24
CA ILE A 69 5.99 -2.93 -3.45
C ILE A 69 6.57 -3.95 -4.41
N GLY A 70 5.70 -4.61 -5.18
CA GLY A 70 6.09 -5.48 -6.29
C GLY A 70 5.88 -4.75 -7.62
N ILE A 71 6.77 -4.96 -8.57
CA ILE A 71 6.66 -4.48 -9.95
C ILE A 71 6.64 -5.69 -10.86
N TYR A 72 5.60 -5.81 -11.66
CA TYR A 72 5.31 -7.00 -12.46
C TYR A 72 5.16 -6.63 -13.92
N GLN A 73 5.56 -7.53 -14.80
CA GLN A 73 5.34 -7.40 -16.25
C GLN A 73 3.86 -7.61 -16.58
N ILE A 74 3.27 -6.71 -17.35
CA ILE A 74 1.89 -6.85 -17.83
C ILE A 74 1.80 -8.04 -18.80
N GLY A 75 0.73 -8.81 -18.69
CA GLY A 75 0.45 -9.97 -19.54
C GLY A 75 1.11 -11.26 -19.10
N THR A 76 2.28 -11.22 -18.48
CA THR A 76 2.97 -12.42 -17.97
C THR A 76 2.81 -12.59 -16.47
N ASN A 77 2.54 -11.50 -15.73
CA ASN A 77 2.51 -11.42 -14.27
C ASN A 77 3.83 -11.86 -13.60
N ILE A 78 4.93 -11.84 -14.35
CA ILE A 78 6.26 -12.15 -13.79
C ILE A 78 6.70 -10.97 -12.93
N LEU A 79 7.17 -11.26 -11.71
CA LEU A 79 7.77 -10.27 -10.84
C LEU A 79 9.12 -9.83 -11.44
N GLU A 80 9.19 -8.57 -11.87
CA GLU A 80 10.42 -7.96 -12.37
C GLU A 80 11.35 -7.61 -11.22
N THR A 81 10.83 -6.90 -10.22
CA THR A 81 11.59 -6.49 -9.05
C THR A 81 10.67 -6.11 -7.89
N THR A 82 11.27 -5.98 -6.71
CA THR A 82 10.62 -5.37 -5.54
C THR A 82 11.35 -4.11 -5.14
N LYS A 83 10.63 -3.17 -4.54
CA LYS A 83 11.20 -1.93 -4.00
C LYS A 83 10.69 -1.69 -2.60
N VAL A 84 11.62 -1.34 -1.70
CA VAL A 84 11.26 -0.83 -0.36
C VAL A 84 11.13 0.68 -0.45
N LEU A 85 9.99 1.18 0.04
CA LEU A 85 9.72 2.60 0.19
C LEU A 85 9.71 2.94 1.68
N TYR A 86 10.16 4.13 2.03
CA TYR A 86 10.35 4.62 3.39
C TYR A 86 9.37 5.73 3.66
N LEU A 87 8.74 5.69 4.84
CA LEU A 87 7.84 6.73 5.30
C LEU A 87 8.59 8.05 5.44
N ASP A 88 8.08 9.09 4.79
CA ASP A 88 8.56 10.45 5.00
C ASP A 88 8.15 10.95 6.40
N ASN A 89 9.03 11.74 7.03
CA ASN A 89 8.79 12.28 8.36
C ASN A 89 7.67 13.35 8.41
N ASN A 90 7.19 13.79 7.26
CA ASN A 90 6.08 14.75 7.12
C ASN A 90 4.74 14.00 7.00
N ILE A 91 4.31 13.37 8.08
CA ILE A 91 2.96 12.79 8.16
C ILE A 91 1.99 13.92 8.45
N GLY A 92 1.07 14.16 7.53
CA GLY A 92 0.00 15.14 7.70
C GLY A 92 -1.32 14.46 8.04
N THR A 93 -2.06 14.98 9.01
CA THR A 93 -3.45 14.58 9.22
C THR A 93 -4.33 15.38 8.27
N ILE A 94 -4.95 14.70 7.31
CA ILE A 94 -5.94 15.32 6.42
C ILE A 94 -7.28 15.31 7.16
N VAL A 95 -7.76 16.48 7.52
CA VAL A 95 -9.14 16.64 7.96
C VAL A 95 -9.98 16.83 6.69
N PRO A 96 -10.94 15.94 6.39
CA PRO A 96 -11.86 16.18 5.29
C PRO A 96 -12.50 17.54 5.49
N LEU A 97 -12.31 18.45 4.54
CA LEU A 97 -13.03 19.72 4.55
C LEU A 97 -14.50 19.38 4.31
N GLY A 98 -15.28 19.37 5.38
CA GLY A 98 -16.72 19.14 5.27
C GLY A 98 -17.34 20.23 4.43
N ASP A 99 -17.92 19.86 3.31
CA ASP A 99 -18.91 20.68 2.63
C ASP A 99 -20.08 20.92 3.58
N ALA A 100 -20.74 22.08 3.49
CA ALA A 100 -21.92 22.42 4.27
C ALA A 100 -23.07 21.39 4.11
N CYS A 101 -23.02 20.57 3.06
CA CYS A 101 -23.93 19.44 2.80
C CYS A 101 -23.50 18.14 3.48
N PHE A 102 -22.36 18.10 4.17
CA PHE A 102 -21.85 16.87 4.75
C PHE A 102 -22.38 16.68 6.18
N SER A 103 -23.12 15.61 6.41
CA SER A 103 -23.49 15.10 7.74
C SER A 103 -23.05 13.65 7.81
N PRO A 104 -22.17 13.25 8.69
CA PRO A 104 -21.91 13.76 10.04
C PRO A 104 -20.76 14.79 10.12
N ASN A 105 -20.64 15.41 11.30
CA ASN A 105 -19.61 16.37 11.64
C ASN A 105 -18.20 15.90 11.22
N PRO A 106 -17.44 16.65 10.40
CA PRO A 106 -16.11 16.27 9.92
C PRO A 106 -15.09 16.04 11.04
N ALA A 107 -15.32 16.51 12.27
CA ALA A 107 -14.48 16.20 13.43
C ALA A 107 -14.45 14.71 13.80
N VAL A 108 -15.38 13.91 13.28
CA VAL A 108 -15.50 12.46 13.57
C VAL A 108 -14.77 11.61 12.52
N ILE A 109 -14.45 12.19 11.36
CA ILE A 109 -13.75 11.49 10.28
C ILE A 109 -12.39 12.16 10.08
N ARG A 110 -11.33 11.50 10.53
CA ARG A 110 -9.95 11.95 10.34
C ARG A 110 -9.16 10.89 9.60
N VAL A 111 -8.42 11.31 8.60
CA VAL A 111 -7.53 10.45 7.82
C VAL A 111 -6.11 10.94 7.98
N GLU A 112 -5.23 10.04 8.36
CA GLU A 112 -3.79 10.28 8.37
C GLU A 112 -3.20 9.84 7.04
N GLU A 113 -2.42 10.71 6.40
CA GLU A 113 -1.67 10.42 5.19
C GLU A 113 -0.25 9.98 5.54
N GLY A 114 0.19 8.85 5.02
CA GLY A 114 1.58 8.41 5.02
C GLY A 114 2.15 8.46 3.61
N VAL A 115 3.19 9.25 3.41
CA VAL A 115 3.90 9.39 2.13
C VAL A 115 5.16 8.53 2.16
N TYR A 116 5.29 7.60 1.23
CA TYR A 116 6.40 6.67 1.14
C TYR A 116 7.21 6.90 -0.12
N ASN A 117 8.52 7.08 0.03
CA ASN A 117 9.43 7.36 -1.07
C ASN A 117 10.54 6.31 -1.15
N GLY A 118 10.98 5.99 -2.38
CA GLY A 118 12.20 5.21 -2.59
C GLY A 118 13.45 6.05 -2.33
N LEU A 119 14.49 5.46 -1.73
CA LEU A 119 15.78 6.15 -1.54
C LEU A 119 16.51 6.41 -2.87
N THR A 120 16.21 5.65 -3.89
CA THR A 120 16.80 5.75 -5.23
C THR A 120 15.74 5.48 -6.28
N SER A 121 15.94 5.97 -7.49
CA SER A 121 15.10 5.62 -8.63
C SER A 121 15.12 4.12 -8.90
N THR A 122 14.04 3.60 -9.45
CA THR A 122 13.92 2.21 -9.90
C THR A 122 14.22 2.13 -11.38
N VAL A 123 15.14 1.25 -11.76
CA VAL A 123 15.48 0.99 -13.16
C VAL A 123 14.62 -0.14 -13.69
N LEU A 124 13.87 0.10 -14.77
CA LEU A 124 13.05 -0.91 -15.43
C LEU A 124 13.53 -1.06 -16.89
N PRO A 125 13.78 -2.30 -17.34
CA PRO A 125 14.05 -2.59 -18.76
C PRO A 125 12.89 -2.10 -19.64
N ASN A 126 13.17 -1.79 -20.91
CA ASN A 126 12.12 -1.50 -21.86
C ASN A 126 11.36 -2.79 -22.17
N PHE A 127 10.06 -2.77 -21.91
CA PHE A 127 9.16 -3.90 -22.12
C PHE A 127 7.85 -3.39 -22.74
N SER A 128 7.56 -3.84 -23.95
CA SER A 128 6.51 -3.27 -24.81
C SER A 128 5.10 -3.32 -24.22
N MET A 129 4.83 -4.23 -23.31
CA MET A 129 3.54 -4.27 -22.61
C MET A 129 3.51 -3.41 -21.35
N GLY A 130 4.68 -2.92 -20.90
CA GLY A 130 4.79 -2.14 -19.68
C GLY A 130 4.69 -2.99 -18.40
N TYR A 131 4.54 -2.30 -17.29
CA TYR A 131 4.53 -2.90 -15.96
C TYR A 131 3.31 -2.46 -15.16
N TYR A 132 2.96 -3.22 -14.13
CA TYR A 132 2.11 -2.73 -13.05
C TYR A 132 2.86 -2.81 -11.72
N ILE A 133 2.66 -1.79 -10.92
CA ILE A 133 3.16 -1.70 -9.54
C ILE A 133 2.03 -2.09 -8.62
N GLN A 134 2.33 -2.86 -7.59
CA GLN A 134 1.34 -3.30 -6.63
C GLN A 134 1.87 -3.19 -5.19
N TYR A 135 1.04 -2.64 -4.33
CA TYR A 135 1.14 -2.76 -2.88
C TYR A 135 -0.05 -3.53 -2.36
N GLN A 136 0.21 -4.49 -1.49
CA GLN A 136 -0.83 -5.29 -0.85
C GLN A 136 -0.60 -5.30 0.65
N THR A 137 -1.67 -5.14 1.40
CA THR A 137 -1.67 -5.33 2.84
C THR A 137 -2.94 -6.03 3.28
N CYS A 138 -2.84 -6.80 4.38
CA CYS A 138 -4.02 -7.39 5.00
C CYS A 138 -4.78 -6.32 5.78
N CYS A 139 -6.03 -6.62 5.89
CA CYS A 139 -6.90 -6.20 6.95
C CYS A 139 -7.33 -4.74 6.79
N ARG A 140 -8.54 -4.61 6.23
CA ARG A 140 -9.24 -3.33 6.10
C ARG A 140 -9.75 -2.86 7.44
N ASN A 141 -10.23 -1.64 7.48
CA ASN A 141 -10.93 -1.09 8.64
C ASN A 141 -12.26 -1.84 8.87
N ALA A 142 -12.49 -2.33 10.09
CA ALA A 142 -13.72 -3.00 10.52
C ALA A 142 -15.00 -2.17 10.29
N SER A 143 -14.86 -0.84 10.18
CA SER A 143 -16.00 0.05 9.91
C SER A 143 -16.52 0.01 8.47
N VAL A 144 -15.87 -0.73 7.57
CA VAL A 144 -16.32 -0.89 6.18
C VAL A 144 -17.52 -1.82 6.14
N THR A 145 -18.72 -1.24 5.91
CA THR A 145 -20.01 -1.96 6.05
C THR A 145 -20.44 -2.73 4.82
N ASN A 146 -19.79 -2.53 3.67
CA ASN A 146 -20.11 -3.22 2.42
C ASN A 146 -19.25 -4.48 2.17
N LEU A 147 -18.44 -4.88 3.13
CA LEU A 147 -17.69 -6.13 3.15
C LEU A 147 -18.21 -7.05 4.26
N ALA A 148 -18.19 -8.34 4.01
CA ALA A 148 -18.69 -9.33 4.98
C ALA A 148 -17.72 -9.50 6.18
N ASP A 149 -16.41 -9.42 5.93
CA ASP A 149 -15.37 -9.63 6.93
C ASP A 149 -14.18 -8.71 6.66
N PRO A 150 -14.35 -7.37 6.84
CA PRO A 150 -13.33 -6.40 6.48
C PRO A 150 -12.02 -6.59 7.24
N ASP A 151 -12.05 -7.10 8.46
CA ASP A 151 -10.86 -7.35 9.27
C ASP A 151 -9.95 -8.44 8.68
N ASN A 152 -10.47 -9.29 7.82
CA ASN A 152 -9.73 -10.35 7.13
C ASN A 152 -9.57 -10.09 5.62
N ASP A 153 -10.23 -9.06 5.09
CA ASP A 153 -10.12 -8.67 3.69
C ASP A 153 -8.91 -7.77 3.46
N GLY A 154 -8.08 -8.12 2.47
CA GLY A 154 -6.93 -7.31 2.07
C GLY A 154 -7.32 -6.08 1.23
N ILE A 155 -6.38 -5.15 1.13
CA ILE A 155 -6.42 -4.06 0.15
C ILE A 155 -5.25 -4.20 -0.82
N SER A 156 -5.52 -3.98 -2.10
CA SER A 156 -4.52 -3.91 -3.14
C SER A 156 -4.61 -2.55 -3.83
N ILE A 157 -3.47 -1.87 -3.90
CA ILE A 157 -3.32 -0.57 -4.58
C ILE A 157 -2.36 -0.81 -5.72
N PHE A 158 -2.70 -0.34 -6.92
CA PHE A 158 -1.85 -0.55 -8.09
C PHE A 158 -1.83 0.66 -9.02
N ALA A 159 -0.76 0.77 -9.81
CA ALA A 159 -0.62 1.70 -10.91
C ALA A 159 0.01 1.00 -12.11
N ILE A 160 -0.24 1.52 -13.30
CA ILE A 160 0.31 1.00 -14.56
C ILE A 160 1.44 1.92 -15.01
N ILE A 161 2.58 1.34 -15.36
CA ILE A 161 3.65 1.99 -16.11
C ILE A 161 3.53 1.51 -17.56
N PRO A 162 3.20 2.37 -18.52
CA PRO A 162 3.22 2.01 -19.93
C PRO A 162 4.59 1.54 -20.38
N ASP A 163 4.73 1.10 -21.62
CA ASP A 163 6.05 0.77 -22.20
C ASP A 163 7.06 1.87 -21.87
N PRO A 164 8.12 1.57 -21.13
CA PRO A 164 9.14 2.58 -20.76
C PRO A 164 9.75 3.31 -21.97
N ALA A 165 9.81 2.65 -23.11
CA ALA A 165 10.30 3.27 -24.33
C ALA A 165 9.45 4.45 -24.83
N LEU A 166 8.19 4.54 -24.40
CA LEU A 166 7.29 5.65 -24.78
C LEU A 166 7.58 6.96 -24.05
N GLY A 167 8.40 6.93 -22.99
CA GLY A 167 8.75 8.12 -22.22
C GLY A 167 7.61 8.69 -21.38
N GLN A 168 6.64 7.85 -20.99
CA GLN A 168 5.49 8.24 -20.17
C GLN A 168 5.72 7.90 -18.70
N ASN A 169 5.03 8.62 -17.79
CA ASN A 169 5.08 8.34 -16.36
C ASN A 169 4.25 7.10 -16.01
N SER A 170 3.11 7.29 -15.38
CA SER A 170 2.15 6.24 -15.10
C SER A 170 0.88 6.40 -15.93
N SER A 171 0.00 5.42 -15.90
CA SER A 171 -1.31 5.55 -16.55
C SER A 171 -2.41 5.45 -15.48
N PRO A 172 -3.24 6.52 -15.31
CA PRO A 172 -3.16 7.80 -16.01
C PRO A 172 -1.87 8.58 -15.67
N ASP A 173 -1.39 9.41 -16.59
CA ASP A 173 -0.22 10.26 -16.37
C ASP A 173 -0.61 11.49 -15.53
N PHE A 174 -0.36 11.42 -14.24
CA PHE A 174 -0.60 12.53 -13.31
C PHE A 174 0.52 13.57 -13.30
N GLY A 175 1.59 13.36 -14.07
CA GLY A 175 2.79 14.20 -14.01
C GLY A 175 2.60 15.63 -14.47
N ASN A 176 1.57 15.92 -15.28
CA ASN A 176 1.33 17.23 -15.89
C ASN A 176 0.10 17.95 -15.31
N TYR A 177 -0.60 17.37 -14.37
CA TYR A 177 -1.81 17.96 -13.79
C TYR A 177 -1.57 18.29 -12.32
N PRO A 178 -1.33 19.57 -11.97
CA PRO A 178 -1.02 19.96 -10.59
C PRO A 178 -2.20 19.81 -9.62
N ASN A 179 -3.37 19.44 -10.10
CA ASN A 179 -4.60 19.35 -9.31
C ASN A 179 -5.32 18.00 -9.48
N ASP A 180 -4.60 16.93 -9.72
CA ASP A 180 -5.20 15.59 -9.79
C ASP A 180 -5.60 15.11 -8.40
N ALA A 181 -6.46 15.88 -7.77
CA ALA A 181 -7.24 15.48 -6.63
C ALA A 181 -8.48 14.74 -7.16
N TYR A 182 -8.58 13.47 -6.89
CA TYR A 182 -9.81 12.70 -7.01
C TYR A 182 -10.52 12.67 -5.67
#